data_1381c7ca99caf1ae5aa0feaebfb1cb63
#
_entry.id   1381c7ca99caf1ae5aa0feaebfb1cb63
#
_cell.length_a   1.000
_cell.length_b   1.000
_cell.length_c   1.000
_cell.angle_alpha   90.00
_cell.angle_beta   90.00
_cell.angle_gamma   90.00
#
_symmetry.space_group_name_H-M   'P 1'
#
loop_
_entity.id
_entity.type
_entity.pdbx_description
1 polymer ?
#
loop_
_entity_poly.entity_id
_entity_poly.type
_entity_poly.pdbx_seq_one_letter_code
_entity_poly.pdbx_strand_id
1 'polypeptide(L)'
;MLASEVAEWIGTNITNCSFDTTGVTGNVFISTMPASPDTVVMVSEYGGIVDDKNPFSDINVQARVRGTKDPRVGYNIAKEIFDELQGLTNTTLISSGSRVIKVVAQNTPIDIGRDDNGRHEWTVNFNIEVRDIGTNRS
;
A
#
# COMPACT_ATOMS: atom_id res chain seq x y z
N MET A 1 -10.56 4.65 5.37
CA MET A 1 -9.50 3.63 5.59
C MET A 1 -8.28 4.00 4.77
N LEU A 2 -7.14 4.12 5.42
CA LEU A 2 -5.92 4.54 4.72
C LEU A 2 -5.45 3.51 3.69
N ALA A 3 -5.59 2.22 3.99
CA ALA A 3 -5.23 1.17 3.02
C ALA A 3 -6.03 1.30 1.72
N SER A 4 -7.30 1.69 1.78
CA SER A 4 -8.10 1.91 0.57
C SER A 4 -7.60 3.11 -0.23
N GLU A 5 -7.17 4.17 0.45
CA GLU A 5 -6.60 5.35 -0.21
C GLU A 5 -5.27 5.00 -0.89
N VAL A 6 -4.43 4.23 -0.22
CA VAL A 6 -3.16 3.75 -0.80
C VAL A 6 -3.43 2.84 -2.00
N ALA A 7 -4.39 1.93 -1.89
CA ALA A 7 -4.76 1.02 -2.99
C ALA A 7 -5.24 1.80 -4.22
N GLU A 8 -6.11 2.77 -4.03
CA GLU A 8 -6.60 3.62 -5.12
C GLU A 8 -5.46 4.42 -5.74
N TRP A 9 -4.57 4.97 -4.93
CA TRP A 9 -3.40 5.71 -5.40
C TRP A 9 -2.47 4.81 -6.23
N ILE A 10 -2.21 3.59 -5.76
CA ILE A 10 -1.40 2.61 -6.52
C ILE A 10 -2.03 2.32 -7.87
N GLY A 11 -3.34 2.05 -7.89
CA GLY A 11 -4.04 1.76 -9.14
C GLY A 11 -4.03 2.90 -10.14
N THR A 12 -3.89 4.14 -9.67
CA THR A 12 -3.85 5.33 -10.52
C THR A 12 -2.42 5.66 -11.00
N ASN A 13 -1.42 5.43 -10.16
CA ASN A 13 -0.07 5.98 -10.37
C ASN A 13 0.99 4.93 -10.72
N ILE A 14 0.77 3.66 -10.42
CA ILE A 14 1.79 2.62 -10.62
C ILE A 14 1.53 1.87 -11.93
N THR A 15 2.60 1.68 -12.71
CA THR A 15 2.54 0.98 -13.99
C THR A 15 1.99 -0.44 -13.83
N ASN A 16 1.07 -0.83 -14.72
CA ASN A 16 0.41 -2.15 -14.73
C ASN A 16 -0.46 -2.43 -13.51
N CYS A 17 -0.84 -1.39 -12.78
CA CYS A 17 -1.75 -1.51 -11.65
C CYS A 17 -3.07 -0.79 -11.94
N SER A 18 -4.18 -1.40 -11.54
CA SER A 18 -5.50 -0.79 -11.63
C SER A 18 -6.33 -1.20 -10.42
N PHE A 19 -7.06 -0.25 -9.85
CA PHE A 19 -7.93 -0.46 -8.71
C PHE A 19 -9.38 -0.24 -9.11
N ASP A 20 -10.22 -1.24 -8.86
CA ASP A 20 -11.65 -1.13 -9.05
C ASP A 20 -12.31 -0.91 -7.70
N THR A 21 -13.01 0.21 -7.54
CA THR A 21 -13.69 0.55 -6.28
C THR A 21 -14.76 -0.46 -5.87
N THR A 22 -15.29 -1.23 -6.82
CA THR A 22 -16.24 -2.31 -6.53
C THR A 22 -15.56 -3.60 -6.05
N GLY A 23 -14.25 -3.71 -6.22
CA GLY A 23 -13.48 -4.89 -5.83
C GLY A 23 -13.66 -6.11 -6.75
N VAL A 24 -14.22 -5.91 -7.95
CA VAL A 24 -14.54 -7.01 -8.87
C VAL A 24 -13.47 -7.19 -9.93
N THR A 25 -12.94 -6.10 -10.46
CA THR A 25 -11.92 -6.12 -11.51
C THR A 25 -10.63 -5.46 -11.04
N GLY A 26 -9.66 -5.28 -11.95
CA GLY A 26 -8.38 -4.71 -11.59
C GLY A 26 -7.45 -5.73 -10.96
N ASN A 27 -6.31 -5.25 -10.45
CA ASN A 27 -5.31 -6.12 -9.82
C ASN A 27 -4.78 -5.58 -8.48
N VAL A 28 -5.36 -4.50 -7.98
CA VAL A 28 -5.04 -3.95 -6.66
C VAL A 28 -6.22 -4.22 -5.73
N PHE A 29 -5.97 -4.83 -4.60
CA PHE A 29 -7.01 -5.26 -3.66
C PHE A 29 -6.65 -4.84 -2.24
N ILE A 30 -7.68 -4.73 -1.39
CA ILE A 30 -7.52 -4.38 0.02
C ILE A 30 -7.66 -5.66 0.84
N SER A 31 -6.60 -6.02 1.58
CA SER A 31 -6.60 -7.14 2.54
C SER A 31 -6.96 -8.50 1.95
N THR A 32 -6.91 -8.65 0.63
CA THR A 32 -7.15 -9.93 -0.03
C THR A 32 -6.22 -10.09 -1.23
N MET A 33 -5.84 -11.33 -1.51
CA MET A 33 -4.99 -11.67 -2.64
C MET A 33 -5.64 -12.82 -3.41
N PRO A 34 -6.48 -12.50 -4.40
CA PRO A 34 -7.17 -13.53 -5.16
C PRO A 34 -6.20 -14.37 -6.02
N ALA A 35 -6.66 -15.56 -6.40
CA ALA A 35 -5.83 -16.48 -7.19
C ALA A 35 -5.53 -15.95 -8.60
N SER A 36 -6.38 -15.10 -9.14
CA SER A 36 -6.19 -14.46 -10.43
C SER A 36 -6.57 -12.98 -10.36
N PRO A 37 -5.98 -12.11 -11.20
CA PRO A 37 -4.91 -12.40 -12.16
C PRO A 37 -3.59 -12.80 -11.48
N ASP A 38 -2.59 -13.21 -12.26
CA ASP A 38 -1.28 -13.59 -11.70
C ASP A 38 -0.66 -12.43 -10.92
N THR A 39 -0.59 -11.26 -11.55
CA THR A 39 -0.01 -10.07 -10.93
C THR A 39 -1.06 -9.34 -10.09
N VAL A 40 -0.83 -9.29 -8.79
CA VAL A 40 -1.76 -8.70 -7.81
C VAL A 40 -0.97 -7.90 -6.79
N VAL A 41 -1.51 -6.76 -6.42
CA VAL A 41 -1.05 -5.97 -5.27
C VAL A 41 -2.12 -6.00 -4.20
N MET A 42 -1.74 -6.44 -3.00
CA MET A 42 -2.61 -6.41 -1.83
C MET A 42 -2.12 -5.33 -0.88
N VAL A 43 -3.01 -4.43 -0.50
CA VAL A 43 -2.70 -3.37 0.47
C VAL A 43 -3.42 -3.66 1.77
N SER A 44 -2.69 -3.64 2.88
CA SER A 44 -3.24 -3.94 4.20
C SER A 44 -2.74 -2.95 5.23
N GLU A 45 -3.59 -2.63 6.22
CA GLU A 45 -3.15 -1.94 7.43
C GLU A 45 -2.82 -2.97 8.51
N TYR A 46 -1.79 -2.70 9.31
CA TYR A 46 -1.43 -3.60 10.40
C TYR A 46 -1.14 -2.84 11.71
N GLY A 47 -1.93 -1.81 11.97
CA GLY A 47 -1.84 -1.03 13.19
C GLY A 47 -0.96 0.19 13.06
N GLY A 48 -0.63 0.78 14.22
CA GLY A 48 0.15 2.00 14.27
C GLY A 48 0.18 2.55 15.69
N ILE A 49 0.72 3.75 15.82
CA ILE A 49 0.85 4.43 17.11
C ILE A 49 -0.06 5.65 17.11
N VAL A 50 -0.82 5.82 18.18
CA VAL A 50 -1.72 6.94 18.38
C VAL A 50 -1.28 7.73 19.61
N ASP A 51 -1.15 9.04 19.43
CA ASP A 51 -0.97 9.97 20.54
C ASP A 51 -2.34 10.55 20.92
N ASP A 52 -2.74 10.42 22.16
CA ASP A 52 -4.06 10.85 22.61
C ASP A 52 -4.25 12.37 22.60
N LYS A 53 -3.18 13.14 22.56
CA LYS A 53 -3.20 14.62 22.54
C LYS A 53 -2.78 15.23 21.22
N ASN A 54 -2.13 14.45 20.37
CA ASN A 54 -1.65 14.90 19.08
C ASN A 54 -2.68 14.58 18.00
N PRO A 55 -3.02 15.50 17.10
CA PRO A 55 -3.98 15.20 16.01
C PRO A 55 -3.40 14.30 14.91
N PHE A 56 -2.22 13.74 15.10
CA PHE A 56 -1.56 12.88 14.12
C PHE A 56 -1.55 11.44 14.59
N SER A 57 -1.65 10.52 13.64
CA SER A 57 -1.52 9.09 13.87
C SER A 57 -0.50 8.51 12.91
N ASP A 58 0.30 7.57 13.42
CA ASP A 58 1.20 6.76 12.60
C ASP A 58 0.50 5.46 12.26
N ILE A 59 0.28 5.21 10.97
CA ILE A 59 -0.42 4.01 10.52
C ILE A 59 0.55 3.20 9.66
N ASN A 60 0.65 1.91 9.96
CA ASN A 60 1.48 1.00 9.18
C ASN A 60 0.66 0.37 8.05
N VAL A 61 1.19 0.45 6.84
CA VAL A 61 0.57 -0.09 5.63
C VAL A 61 1.56 -0.99 4.92
N GLN A 62 1.12 -2.16 4.51
CA GLN A 62 1.91 -3.08 3.72
C GLN A 62 1.36 -3.18 2.31
N ALA A 63 2.24 -3.11 1.32
CA ALA A 63 1.96 -3.51 -0.04
C ALA A 63 2.64 -4.86 -0.29
N ARG A 64 1.83 -5.89 -0.55
CA ARG A 64 2.31 -7.21 -0.92
C ARG A 64 2.05 -7.41 -2.40
N VAL A 65 3.10 -7.68 -3.15
CA VAL A 65 3.04 -7.80 -4.60
C VAL A 65 3.34 -9.24 -4.99
N ARG A 66 2.39 -9.86 -5.69
CA ARG A 66 2.61 -11.14 -6.35
C ARG A 66 2.78 -10.87 -7.84
N GLY A 67 3.86 -11.35 -8.42
CA GLY A 67 4.09 -11.25 -9.84
C GLY A 67 3.87 -12.57 -10.55
N THR A 68 4.76 -12.90 -11.47
CA THR A 68 4.78 -14.16 -12.19
C THR A 68 5.86 -15.08 -11.62
N LYS A 69 6.17 -16.17 -12.32
CA LYS A 69 7.30 -17.04 -11.97
C LYS A 69 8.65 -16.34 -12.15
N ASP A 70 8.71 -15.28 -12.96
CA ASP A 70 9.89 -14.43 -13.07
C ASP A 70 9.89 -13.45 -11.89
N PRO A 71 10.87 -13.52 -10.97
CA PRO A 71 10.90 -12.66 -9.79
C PRO A 71 10.97 -11.17 -10.11
N ARG A 72 11.47 -10.81 -11.29
CA ARG A 72 11.61 -9.40 -11.69
C ARG A 72 10.28 -8.70 -11.88
N VAL A 73 9.23 -9.42 -12.26
CA VAL A 73 7.91 -8.81 -12.53
C VAL A 73 7.33 -8.20 -11.25
N GLY A 74 7.23 -8.98 -10.18
CA GLY A 74 6.76 -8.47 -8.89
C GLY A 74 7.72 -7.46 -8.27
N TYR A 75 9.02 -7.71 -8.40
CA TYR A 75 10.04 -6.78 -7.89
C TYR A 75 9.87 -5.38 -8.49
N ASN A 76 9.71 -5.30 -9.81
CA ASN A 76 9.61 -4.00 -10.50
C ASN A 76 8.40 -3.21 -10.03
N ILE A 77 7.28 -3.87 -9.79
CA ILE A 77 6.08 -3.22 -9.25
C ILE A 77 6.33 -2.76 -7.80
N ALA A 78 6.87 -3.62 -6.96
CA ALA A 78 7.17 -3.29 -5.57
C ALA A 78 8.18 -2.14 -5.48
N LYS A 79 9.18 -2.13 -6.34
CA LYS A 79 10.19 -1.07 -6.39
C LYS A 79 9.59 0.27 -6.82
N GLU A 80 8.70 0.26 -7.81
CA GLU A 80 8.01 1.48 -8.23
C GLU A 80 7.12 2.02 -7.10
N ILE A 81 6.40 1.16 -6.40
CA ILE A 81 5.60 1.56 -5.23
C ILE A 81 6.51 2.19 -4.18
N PHE A 82 7.65 1.56 -3.89
CA PHE A 82 8.63 2.10 -2.95
C PHE A 82 9.13 3.48 -3.39
N ASP A 83 9.56 3.60 -4.65
CA ASP A 83 10.15 4.84 -5.15
C ASP A 83 9.15 6.01 -5.16
N GLU A 84 7.87 5.72 -5.46
CA GLU A 84 6.85 6.76 -5.59
C GLU A 84 6.23 7.16 -4.24
N LEU A 85 6.14 6.25 -3.28
CA LEU A 85 5.56 6.56 -1.97
C LEU A 85 6.59 7.05 -0.95
N GLN A 86 7.81 6.51 -0.98
CA GLN A 86 8.83 6.90 -0.01
C GLN A 86 9.12 8.40 -0.12
N GLY A 87 8.96 9.09 0.99
CA GLY A 87 9.30 10.50 1.10
C GLY A 87 8.19 11.46 0.71
N LEU A 88 6.99 10.98 0.38
CA LEU A 88 5.85 11.88 0.17
C LEU A 88 5.55 12.65 1.46
N THR A 89 5.29 13.95 1.31
CA THR A 89 4.97 14.82 2.44
C THR A 89 3.83 15.77 2.09
N ASN A 90 3.06 16.14 3.09
CA ASN A 90 2.03 17.20 3.00
C ASN A 90 1.11 17.04 1.79
N THR A 91 0.51 15.87 1.62
CA THR A 91 -0.32 15.57 0.46
C THR A 91 -1.55 14.76 0.85
N THR A 92 -2.49 14.65 -0.09
CA THR A 92 -3.55 13.65 -0.03
C THR A 92 -3.32 12.67 -1.18
N LEU A 93 -3.49 11.37 -0.91
CA LEU A 93 -3.27 10.35 -1.94
C LEU A 93 -4.40 10.34 -2.95
N ILE A 94 -5.61 10.63 -2.49
CA ILE A 94 -6.81 10.76 -3.34
C ILE A 94 -7.53 12.06 -2.99
N SER A 95 -8.38 12.54 -3.89
CA SER A 95 -8.96 13.90 -3.80
C SER A 95 -9.80 14.11 -2.56
N SER A 96 -10.38 13.31 -1.86
CA SER A 96 -11.08 13.54 -0.58
C SER A 96 -10.51 12.68 0.54
N GLY A 97 -9.24 12.34 0.40
CA GLY A 97 -8.57 11.45 1.34
C GLY A 97 -7.98 12.16 2.56
N SER A 98 -7.36 11.37 3.40
CA SER A 98 -6.68 11.82 4.60
C SER A 98 -5.48 12.71 4.27
N ARG A 99 -5.22 13.69 5.13
CA ARG A 99 -4.02 14.51 4.99
C ARG A 99 -2.81 13.72 5.44
N VAL A 100 -1.98 13.35 4.49
CA VAL A 100 -0.72 12.64 4.74
C VAL A 100 0.37 13.66 5.04
N ILE A 101 1.00 13.52 6.19
CA ILE A 101 2.09 14.40 6.63
C ILE A 101 3.41 13.90 6.05
N LYS A 102 3.68 12.60 6.20
CA LYS A 102 4.86 11.98 5.58
C LYS A 102 4.66 10.48 5.43
N VAL A 103 5.39 9.91 4.47
CA VAL A 103 5.48 8.47 4.26
C VAL A 103 6.93 8.07 4.42
N VAL A 104 7.18 7.08 5.27
CA VAL A 104 8.52 6.50 5.48
C VAL A 104 8.45 5.01 5.22
N ALA A 105 9.16 4.53 4.19
CA ALA A 105 9.29 3.11 3.95
C ALA A 105 10.17 2.48 5.02
N GLN A 106 9.74 1.36 5.56
CA GLN A 106 10.49 0.64 6.60
C GLN A 106 11.51 -0.31 6.00
N ASN A 107 11.38 -0.61 4.70
CA ASN A 107 12.27 -1.52 4.00
C ASN A 107 12.19 -1.28 2.49
N THR A 108 13.26 -1.64 1.78
CA THR A 108 13.19 -1.86 0.33
C THR A 108 12.41 -3.15 0.06
N PRO A 109 12.00 -3.45 -1.18
CA PRO A 109 11.24 -4.67 -1.44
C PRO A 109 11.92 -5.92 -0.87
N ILE A 110 11.16 -6.69 -0.08
CA ILE A 110 11.62 -7.92 0.55
C ILE A 110 11.06 -9.10 -0.24
N ASP A 111 11.95 -10.01 -0.64
CA ASP A 111 11.57 -11.28 -1.23
C ASP A 111 10.99 -12.19 -0.15
N ILE A 112 9.71 -12.56 -0.30
CA ILE A 112 9.03 -13.47 0.64
C ILE A 112 8.77 -14.85 0.05
N GLY A 113 9.40 -15.16 -1.09
CA GLY A 113 9.33 -16.48 -1.69
C GLY A 113 8.26 -16.60 -2.76
N ARG A 114 7.81 -17.82 -2.99
CA ARG A 114 6.87 -18.17 -4.04
C ARG A 114 5.59 -18.75 -3.43
N ASP A 115 4.47 -18.54 -4.11
CA ASP A 115 3.23 -19.20 -3.76
C ASP A 115 3.21 -20.65 -4.32
N ASP A 116 2.11 -21.37 -4.10
CA ASP A 116 1.97 -22.75 -4.53
C ASP A 116 2.01 -22.93 -6.04
N ASN A 117 1.79 -21.86 -6.80
CA ASN A 117 1.86 -21.86 -8.26
C ASN A 117 3.19 -21.34 -8.79
N GLY A 118 4.17 -21.13 -7.90
CA GLY A 118 5.50 -20.67 -8.26
C GLY A 118 5.60 -19.18 -8.55
N ARG A 119 4.55 -18.40 -8.28
CA ARG A 119 4.56 -16.95 -8.49
C ARG A 119 5.29 -16.27 -7.37
N HIS A 120 6.26 -15.43 -7.73
CA HIS A 120 7.13 -14.77 -6.76
C HIS A 120 6.44 -13.59 -6.07
N GLU A 121 6.65 -13.42 -4.78
CA GLU A 121 6.02 -12.39 -3.97
C GLU A 121 7.05 -11.50 -3.27
N TRP A 122 6.67 -10.22 -3.15
CA TRP A 122 7.48 -9.17 -2.53
C TRP A 122 6.62 -8.34 -1.60
N THR A 123 7.22 -7.78 -0.54
CA THR A 123 6.54 -6.84 0.34
C THR A 123 7.32 -5.55 0.51
N VAL A 124 6.60 -4.45 0.66
CA VAL A 124 7.12 -3.17 1.11
C VAL A 124 6.23 -2.67 2.23
N ASN A 125 6.82 -2.28 3.34
CA ASN A 125 6.11 -1.77 4.50
C ASN A 125 6.36 -0.27 4.64
N PHE A 126 5.31 0.48 4.95
CA PHE A 126 5.36 1.91 5.13
C PHE A 126 4.80 2.31 6.48
N ASN A 127 5.41 3.30 7.11
CA ASN A 127 4.81 4.05 8.18
C ASN A 127 4.30 5.36 7.59
N ILE A 128 3.01 5.64 7.78
CA ILE A 128 2.36 6.82 7.21
C ILE A 128 1.81 7.66 8.36
N GLU A 129 2.34 8.87 8.49
CA GLU A 129 1.80 9.83 9.45
C GLU A 129 0.67 10.60 8.78
N VAL A 130 -0.52 10.52 9.38
CA VAL A 130 -1.71 11.22 8.88
C VAL A 130 -2.25 12.14 9.95
N ARG A 131 -2.92 13.21 9.53
CA ARG A 131 -3.72 14.01 10.43
C ARG A 131 -5.04 13.29 10.67
N ASP A 132 -5.26 12.96 11.93
CA ASP A 132 -6.44 12.21 12.35
C ASP A 132 -6.96 12.83 13.65
N ILE A 133 -8.05 13.57 13.53
CA ILE A 133 -8.67 14.23 14.68
C ILE A 133 -9.92 13.45 15.06
N GLY A 134 -9.80 12.65 16.10
CA GLY A 134 -10.95 11.97 16.68
C GLY A 134 -11.83 12.93 17.50
N THR A 135 -12.93 12.40 18.02
CA THR A 135 -13.90 13.18 18.80
C THR A 135 -13.29 13.86 20.02
N ASN A 136 -12.33 13.22 20.65
CA ASN A 136 -11.72 13.68 21.91
C ASN A 136 -10.25 14.12 21.75
N ARG A 137 -9.80 14.30 20.53
CA ARG A 137 -8.45 14.78 20.21
C ARG A 137 -8.53 16.19 19.67
N SER A 138 -7.56 16.99 20.03
CA SER A 138 -7.51 18.39 19.58
C SER A 138 -6.15 18.72 18.97
#